data_716af8b0188c7ea6fee77fab8ca10157
#
_entry.id   716af8b0188c7ea6fee77fab8ca10157
#
_cell.length_a   1.000
_cell.length_b   1.000
_cell.length_c   1.000
_cell.angle_alpha   90.00
_cell.angle_beta   90.00
_cell.angle_gamma   90.00
#
_symmetry.space_group_name_H-M   'P 1'
#
loop_
_entity.id
_entity.type
_entity.pdbx_description
1 polymer ?
#
loop_
_entity_poly.entity_id
_entity_poly.type
_entity_poly.pdbx_seq_one_letter_code
_entity_poly.pdbx_strand_id
1 'polypeptide(L)'
;MTYKVFLAWQSQNKKTASYIKNQLDKAAKLLKEQGTTIDVIKSPTQEDAGSPNINEAIWKQIQGVDIFIADLSFVSRVRTSNDNVMYELGIADALLGANRTIILADENTKIEKLAFDINHKRISPINTDNKNFYRTFSEWIIQALEESDKQRFTRRYIIEEFASDVVSIVNYFYRMSYYSDATYSAGLQIPTVDQIESELSKTKIGMYAAEVDFSTIIQILEQKLQKLMDFTHPRAVWHILNLISSIKDY
;
A
#
# COMPACT_ATOMS: atom_id res chain seq x y z
N MET A 1 -5.11 -14.84 10.11
CA MET A 1 -4.40 -13.60 9.70
C MET A 1 -5.05 -12.44 10.41
N THR A 2 -4.30 -11.44 10.86
CA THR A 2 -4.86 -10.23 11.51
C THR A 2 -4.76 -9.07 10.55
N TYR A 3 -5.88 -8.44 10.26
CA TYR A 3 -5.98 -7.28 9.38
C TYR A 3 -5.94 -5.99 10.21
N LYS A 4 -5.34 -4.95 9.66
CA LYS A 4 -5.24 -3.64 10.31
C LYS A 4 -6.26 -2.68 9.75
N VAL A 5 -7.02 -2.06 10.63
CA VAL A 5 -8.06 -1.08 10.28
C VAL A 5 -7.71 0.26 10.91
N PHE A 6 -7.59 1.31 10.10
CA PHE A 6 -7.41 2.67 10.61
C PHE A 6 -8.77 3.35 10.73
N LEU A 7 -9.07 3.90 11.90
CA LEU A 7 -10.27 4.69 12.13
C LEU A 7 -9.90 6.17 12.31
N ALA A 8 -10.20 6.97 11.29
CA ALA A 8 -10.14 8.43 11.33
C ALA A 8 -11.45 8.98 11.87
N TRP A 9 -11.39 9.67 12.99
CA TRP A 9 -12.57 10.16 13.68
C TRP A 9 -12.33 11.53 14.30
N GLN A 10 -13.41 12.26 14.55
CA GLN A 10 -13.35 13.57 15.16
C GLN A 10 -13.74 13.54 16.63
N SER A 11 -12.93 14.17 17.49
CA SER A 11 -13.19 14.24 18.93
C SER A 11 -14.33 15.16 19.32
N GLN A 12 -14.72 16.08 18.44
CA GLN A 12 -15.71 17.12 18.74
C GLN A 12 -17.16 16.62 18.65
N ASN A 13 -17.44 15.59 17.83
CA ASN A 13 -18.75 14.92 17.82
C ASN A 13 -18.69 13.61 18.62
N LYS A 14 -18.69 13.75 19.95
CA LYS A 14 -18.52 12.60 20.87
C LYS A 14 -19.59 11.52 20.69
N LYS A 15 -20.84 11.90 20.36
CA LYS A 15 -21.95 10.95 20.20
C LYS A 15 -21.68 10.02 19.03
N THR A 16 -21.42 10.57 17.85
CA THR A 16 -21.16 9.81 16.63
C THR A 16 -19.87 9.01 16.76
N ALA A 17 -18.78 9.61 17.25
CA ALA A 17 -17.51 8.91 17.45
C ALA A 17 -17.63 7.70 18.40
N SER A 18 -18.34 7.85 19.52
CA SER A 18 -18.58 6.75 20.47
C SER A 18 -19.45 5.65 19.85
N TYR A 19 -20.45 6.05 19.07
CA TYR A 19 -21.31 5.11 18.35
C TYR A 19 -20.49 4.29 17.33
N ILE A 20 -19.73 4.94 16.45
CA ILE A 20 -18.91 4.25 15.44
C ILE A 20 -17.94 3.28 16.12
N LYS A 21 -17.22 3.70 17.16
CA LYS A 21 -16.31 2.83 17.90
C LYS A 21 -17.03 1.61 18.47
N ASN A 22 -18.18 1.80 19.11
CA ASN A 22 -18.96 0.69 19.68
C ASN A 22 -19.44 -0.27 18.59
N GLN A 23 -19.91 0.23 17.43
CA GLN A 23 -20.35 -0.60 16.32
C GLN A 23 -19.17 -1.34 15.68
N LEU A 24 -18.00 -0.69 15.57
CA LEU A 24 -16.78 -1.33 15.08
C LEU A 24 -16.28 -2.44 16.02
N ASP A 25 -16.32 -2.21 17.33
CA ASP A 25 -15.96 -3.24 18.33
C ASP A 25 -16.90 -4.47 18.25
N LYS A 26 -18.21 -4.23 18.04
CA LYS A 26 -19.17 -5.32 17.82
C LYS A 26 -18.93 -6.06 16.50
N ALA A 27 -18.67 -5.32 15.42
CA ALA A 27 -18.30 -5.91 14.13
C ALA A 27 -17.03 -6.76 14.25
N ALA A 28 -16.00 -6.26 14.95
CA ALA A 28 -14.77 -7.00 15.20
C ALA A 28 -15.00 -8.33 15.95
N LYS A 29 -15.89 -8.34 16.94
CA LYS A 29 -16.27 -9.56 17.66
C LYS A 29 -16.98 -10.55 16.73
N LEU A 30 -17.93 -10.08 15.94
CA LEU A 30 -18.66 -10.92 14.97
C LEU A 30 -17.69 -11.52 13.95
N LEU A 31 -16.78 -10.71 13.40
CA LEU A 31 -15.78 -11.15 12.44
C LEU A 31 -14.83 -12.18 13.04
N LYS A 32 -14.44 -12.00 14.32
CA LYS A 32 -13.59 -12.96 15.02
C LYS A 32 -14.25 -14.32 15.19
N GLU A 33 -15.55 -14.35 15.48
CA GLU A 33 -16.34 -15.58 15.54
C GLU A 33 -16.40 -16.30 14.17
N GLN A 34 -16.30 -15.55 13.08
CA GLN A 34 -16.23 -16.05 11.70
C GLN A 34 -14.79 -16.35 11.23
N GLY A 35 -13.79 -16.29 12.12
CA GLY A 35 -12.39 -16.60 11.81
C GLY A 35 -11.56 -15.42 11.29
N THR A 36 -12.13 -14.22 11.20
CA THR A 36 -11.42 -13.01 10.73
C THR A 36 -11.10 -12.10 11.90
N THR A 37 -9.82 -11.82 12.13
CA THR A 37 -9.38 -10.92 13.21
C THR A 37 -8.99 -9.57 12.62
N ILE A 38 -9.52 -8.49 13.19
CA ILE A 38 -9.12 -7.11 12.86
C ILE A 38 -8.48 -6.43 14.07
N ASP A 39 -7.47 -5.63 13.83
CA ASP A 39 -6.80 -4.75 14.79
C ASP A 39 -7.09 -3.30 14.42
N VAL A 40 -7.72 -2.56 15.33
CA VAL A 40 -8.15 -1.18 15.07
C VAL A 40 -7.09 -0.21 15.58
N ILE A 41 -6.40 0.43 14.65
CA ILE A 41 -5.42 1.47 14.91
C ILE A 41 -6.18 2.79 15.11
N LYS A 42 -6.01 3.38 16.26
CA LYS A 42 -6.51 4.71 16.60
C LYS A 42 -5.38 5.71 16.34
N SER A 43 -5.71 6.87 15.78
CA SER A 43 -4.74 7.92 15.36
C SER A 43 -3.50 8.07 16.28
N PRO A 44 -2.30 8.25 15.70
CA PRO A 44 -0.99 8.00 16.30
C PRO A 44 -0.43 9.06 17.24
N THR A 45 -1.15 10.06 17.58
CA THR A 45 -0.59 11.35 18.07
C THR A 45 0.03 11.35 19.48
N GLN A 46 0.16 10.20 20.16
CA GLN A 46 0.62 10.20 21.57
C GLN A 46 1.76 9.21 21.93
N GLU A 47 2.19 8.32 21.04
CA GLU A 47 3.12 7.24 21.44
C GLU A 47 4.52 7.29 20.80
N ASP A 48 4.76 8.16 19.82
CA ASP A 48 6.09 8.25 19.21
C ASP A 48 7.02 9.19 20.01
N ALA A 49 8.10 8.62 20.53
CA ALA A 49 9.14 9.38 21.20
C ALA A 49 9.87 10.30 20.21
N GLY A 50 9.89 11.59 20.48
CA GLY A 50 10.53 12.60 19.66
C GLY A 50 9.55 13.60 19.05
N SER A 51 9.99 14.39 18.09
CA SER A 51 9.16 15.27 17.26
C SER A 51 9.16 14.77 15.81
N PRO A 52 8.57 13.61 15.51
CA PRO A 52 8.43 13.15 14.15
C PRO A 52 7.59 14.16 13.37
N ASN A 53 7.84 14.28 12.08
CA ASN A 53 6.91 14.96 11.20
C ASN A 53 5.58 14.18 11.25
N ILE A 54 4.58 14.73 11.94
CA ILE A 54 3.27 14.10 12.18
C ILE A 54 2.68 13.59 10.85
N ASN A 55 2.86 14.35 9.78
CA ASN A 55 2.39 13.96 8.45
C ASN A 55 3.06 12.67 7.94
N GLU A 56 4.35 12.50 8.18
CA GLU A 56 5.07 11.28 7.78
C GLU A 56 4.64 10.07 8.59
N ALA A 57 4.36 10.24 9.87
CA ALA A 57 3.84 9.18 10.74
C ALA A 57 2.43 8.73 10.29
N ILE A 58 1.54 9.67 9.99
CA ILE A 58 0.19 9.39 9.44
C ILE A 58 0.31 8.63 8.11
N TRP A 59 1.17 9.08 7.19
CA TRP A 59 1.41 8.42 5.92
C TRP A 59 1.84 6.95 6.09
N LYS A 60 2.84 6.70 6.94
CA LYS A 60 3.34 5.35 7.22
C LYS A 60 2.26 4.45 7.82
N GLN A 61 1.44 5.01 8.71
CA GLN A 61 0.36 4.23 9.31
C GLN A 61 -0.73 3.87 8.31
N ILE A 62 -1.22 4.85 7.52
CA ILE A 62 -2.25 4.60 6.51
C ILE A 62 -1.71 3.64 5.43
N GLN A 63 -0.46 3.76 5.04
CA GLN A 63 0.17 2.82 4.10
C GLN A 63 0.20 1.38 4.62
N GLY A 64 0.30 1.21 5.94
CA GLY A 64 0.42 -0.10 6.60
C GLY A 64 -0.89 -0.77 6.96
N VAL A 65 -2.06 -0.19 6.64
CA VAL A 65 -3.36 -0.76 6.98
C VAL A 65 -4.06 -1.42 5.80
N ASP A 66 -5.00 -2.29 6.12
CA ASP A 66 -5.81 -2.99 5.14
C ASP A 66 -7.04 -2.20 4.73
N ILE A 67 -7.63 -1.51 5.69
CA ILE A 67 -8.86 -0.72 5.52
C ILE A 67 -8.69 0.61 6.23
N PHE A 68 -9.23 1.65 5.61
CA PHE A 68 -9.39 2.97 6.21
C PHE A 68 -10.88 3.28 6.39
N ILE A 69 -11.25 3.78 7.57
CA ILE A 69 -12.61 4.19 7.91
C ILE A 69 -12.57 5.66 8.31
N ALA A 70 -13.38 6.50 7.65
CA ALA A 70 -13.48 7.94 7.93
C ALA A 70 -14.85 8.30 8.49
N ASP A 71 -14.87 9.10 9.56
CA ASP A 71 -16.07 9.76 10.07
C ASP A 71 -16.11 11.22 9.58
N LEU A 72 -16.95 11.49 8.59
CA LEU A 72 -17.17 12.84 8.03
C LEU A 72 -18.38 13.57 8.64
N SER A 73 -18.92 13.10 9.75
CA SER A 73 -20.01 13.75 10.43
C SER A 73 -19.65 15.20 10.78
N PHE A 74 -20.60 16.13 10.63
CA PHE A 74 -20.33 17.54 10.91
C PHE A 74 -20.06 17.81 12.39
N VAL A 75 -19.13 18.70 12.63
CA VAL A 75 -18.92 19.30 13.93
C VAL A 75 -20.08 20.27 14.20
N SER A 76 -20.78 20.06 15.31
CA SER A 76 -22.06 20.70 15.60
C SER A 76 -22.09 22.25 15.56
N ARG A 77 -20.92 22.91 15.75
CA ARG A 77 -20.82 24.38 15.74
C ARG A 77 -20.50 24.98 14.39
N VAL A 78 -19.74 24.26 13.55
CA VAL A 78 -19.15 24.82 12.29
C VAL A 78 -19.82 24.22 11.05
N ARG A 79 -20.58 23.14 11.18
CA ARG A 79 -21.24 22.42 10.08
C ARG A 79 -20.28 22.04 8.94
N THR A 80 -19.05 21.68 9.31
CA THR A 80 -18.00 21.16 8.42
C THR A 80 -17.44 19.88 9.00
N SER A 81 -16.84 19.05 8.15
CA SER A 81 -16.04 17.90 8.59
C SER A 81 -14.74 18.37 9.23
N ASN A 82 -14.10 17.49 9.98
CA ASN A 82 -12.81 17.77 10.58
C ASN A 82 -11.71 17.75 9.51
N ASP A 83 -10.90 18.81 9.43
CA ASP A 83 -9.84 18.98 8.42
C ASP A 83 -8.78 17.87 8.51
N ASN A 84 -8.46 17.37 9.71
CA ASN A 84 -7.51 16.26 9.88
C ASN A 84 -8.08 14.96 9.28
N VAL A 85 -9.37 14.66 9.52
CA VAL A 85 -10.02 13.48 8.92
C VAL A 85 -10.07 13.61 7.40
N MET A 86 -10.30 14.81 6.87
CA MET A 86 -10.28 15.07 5.43
C MET A 86 -8.89 14.86 4.82
N TYR A 87 -7.84 15.33 5.51
CA TYR A 87 -6.45 15.12 5.10
C TYR A 87 -6.09 13.63 5.11
N GLU A 88 -6.40 12.91 6.20
CA GLU A 88 -6.18 11.47 6.33
C GLU A 88 -6.94 10.68 5.25
N LEU A 89 -8.18 11.08 4.94
CA LEU A 89 -8.99 10.50 3.87
C LEU A 89 -8.33 10.69 2.50
N GLY A 90 -7.78 11.88 2.22
CA GLY A 90 -7.06 12.13 0.97
C GLY A 90 -5.83 11.22 0.81
N ILE A 91 -5.08 10.99 1.87
CA ILE A 91 -3.97 10.04 1.90
C ILE A 91 -4.47 8.60 1.67
N ALA A 92 -5.52 8.19 2.37
CA ALA A 92 -6.08 6.86 2.24
C ALA A 92 -6.61 6.59 0.81
N ASP A 93 -7.26 7.57 0.20
CA ASP A 93 -7.74 7.49 -1.18
C ASP A 93 -6.60 7.27 -2.16
N ALA A 94 -5.49 7.99 -1.99
CA ALA A 94 -4.31 7.85 -2.83
C ALA A 94 -3.56 6.51 -2.63
N LEU A 95 -3.51 5.99 -1.40
CA LEU A 95 -2.71 4.80 -1.08
C LEU A 95 -3.50 3.49 -1.14
N LEU A 96 -4.77 3.52 -0.75
CA LEU A 96 -5.60 2.33 -0.60
C LEU A 96 -6.67 2.22 -1.69
N GLY A 97 -7.08 3.35 -2.25
CA GLY A 97 -8.17 3.44 -3.21
C GLY A 97 -9.56 3.34 -2.58
N ALA A 98 -10.59 3.56 -3.39
CA ALA A 98 -11.98 3.65 -2.94
C ALA A 98 -12.53 2.35 -2.32
N ASN A 99 -12.09 1.19 -2.84
CA ASN A 99 -12.63 -0.10 -2.39
C ASN A 99 -12.14 -0.54 -1.00
N ARG A 100 -11.07 0.07 -0.50
CA ARG A 100 -10.51 -0.17 0.83
C ARG A 100 -10.78 0.98 1.80
N THR A 101 -11.61 1.93 1.39
CA THR A 101 -11.96 3.13 2.15
C THR A 101 -13.46 3.16 2.42
N ILE A 102 -13.85 3.11 3.69
CA ILE A 102 -15.24 3.19 4.14
C ILE A 102 -15.47 4.59 4.69
N ILE A 103 -16.39 5.35 4.08
CA ILE A 103 -16.72 6.71 4.50
C ILE A 103 -18.09 6.72 5.17
N LEU A 104 -18.12 7.18 6.40
CA LEU A 104 -19.32 7.28 7.22
C LEU A 104 -19.65 8.74 7.48
N ALA A 105 -20.94 9.07 7.58
CA ALA A 105 -21.41 10.36 8.06
C ALA A 105 -22.72 10.21 8.80
N ASP A 106 -22.93 11.02 9.83
CA ASP A 106 -24.24 11.14 10.50
C ASP A 106 -25.33 11.52 9.47
N GLU A 107 -26.52 10.95 9.59
CA GLU A 107 -27.64 11.20 8.66
C GLU A 107 -28.03 12.68 8.53
N ASN A 108 -27.68 13.49 9.53
CA ASN A 108 -27.88 14.93 9.50
C ASN A 108 -26.77 15.71 8.78
N THR A 109 -25.72 15.02 8.34
CA THR A 109 -24.62 15.63 7.61
C THR A 109 -25.08 15.98 6.19
N LYS A 110 -24.99 17.25 5.83
CA LYS A 110 -25.32 17.72 4.50
C LYS A 110 -24.18 17.41 3.54
N ILE A 111 -24.25 16.26 2.85
CA ILE A 111 -23.22 15.74 1.96
C ILE A 111 -22.88 16.75 0.87
N GLU A 112 -23.86 17.48 0.36
CA GLU A 112 -23.69 18.54 -0.66
C GLU A 112 -22.82 19.71 -0.21
N LYS A 113 -22.53 19.82 1.08
CA LYS A 113 -21.62 20.82 1.66
C LYS A 113 -20.19 20.33 1.84
N LEU A 114 -19.94 19.06 1.60
CA LEU A 114 -18.59 18.52 1.57
C LEU A 114 -17.84 19.01 0.34
N ALA A 115 -16.51 18.94 0.37
CA ALA A 115 -15.67 19.27 -0.78
C ALA A 115 -16.11 18.47 -2.01
N PHE A 116 -16.01 19.10 -3.19
CA PHE A 116 -16.48 18.53 -4.46
C PHE A 116 -15.99 17.09 -4.70
N ASP A 117 -14.70 16.83 -4.49
CA ASP A 117 -14.11 15.51 -4.71
C ASP A 117 -14.60 14.44 -3.71
N ILE A 118 -15.19 14.84 -2.60
CA ILE A 118 -15.70 13.96 -1.56
C ILE A 118 -17.19 13.69 -1.73
N ASN A 119 -17.99 14.69 -2.13
CA ASN A 119 -19.44 14.52 -2.23
C ASN A 119 -19.87 13.56 -3.36
N HIS A 120 -18.98 13.27 -4.30
CA HIS A 120 -19.16 12.24 -5.34
C HIS A 120 -18.78 10.83 -4.91
N LYS A 121 -18.18 10.67 -3.72
CA LYS A 121 -17.85 9.34 -3.18
C LYS A 121 -19.07 8.71 -2.53
N ARG A 122 -19.04 7.38 -2.41
CA ARG A 122 -20.04 6.66 -1.64
C ARG A 122 -19.83 6.93 -0.15
N ILE A 123 -20.69 7.81 0.41
CA ILE A 123 -20.74 8.09 1.84
C ILE A 123 -21.93 7.34 2.43
N SER A 124 -21.67 6.53 3.44
CA SER A 124 -22.70 5.72 4.09
C SER A 124 -23.28 6.47 5.28
N PRO A 125 -24.59 6.80 5.25
CA PRO A 125 -25.24 7.49 6.37
C PRO A 125 -25.35 6.55 7.57
N ILE A 126 -25.07 7.07 8.76
CA ILE A 126 -25.24 6.36 10.03
C ILE A 126 -26.32 7.02 10.88
N ASN A 127 -27.22 6.19 11.37
CA ASN A 127 -28.19 6.57 12.39
C ASN A 127 -27.71 6.06 13.74
N THR A 128 -27.41 6.96 14.66
CA THR A 128 -26.86 6.61 15.98
C THR A 128 -27.83 5.82 16.87
N ASP A 129 -29.09 5.74 16.51
CA ASP A 129 -30.11 4.96 17.22
C ASP A 129 -30.21 3.51 16.73
N ASN A 130 -29.58 3.17 15.58
CA ASN A 130 -29.51 1.83 15.03
C ASN A 130 -28.52 0.96 15.82
N LYS A 131 -29.00 0.15 16.76
CA LYS A 131 -28.16 -0.74 17.58
C LYS A 131 -27.54 -1.91 16.82
N ASN A 132 -28.03 -2.23 15.63
CA ASN A 132 -27.63 -3.38 14.82
C ASN A 132 -26.76 -3.01 13.61
N PHE A 133 -26.33 -1.77 13.49
CA PHE A 133 -25.50 -1.29 12.39
C PHE A 133 -24.20 -2.11 12.23
N TYR A 134 -23.67 -2.69 13.30
CA TYR A 134 -22.47 -3.52 13.29
C TYR A 134 -22.53 -4.71 12.29
N ARG A 135 -23.73 -5.22 11.99
CA ARG A 135 -23.91 -6.31 11.01
C ARG A 135 -23.59 -5.84 9.60
N THR A 136 -24.23 -4.78 9.16
CA THR A 136 -23.93 -4.14 7.86
C THR A 136 -22.48 -3.67 7.79
N PHE A 137 -21.98 -3.14 8.90
CA PHE A 137 -20.61 -2.67 8.98
C PHE A 137 -19.61 -3.82 8.84
N SER A 138 -19.87 -4.99 9.44
CA SER A 138 -19.03 -6.18 9.25
C SER A 138 -19.03 -6.68 7.80
N GLU A 139 -20.14 -6.60 7.09
CA GLU A 139 -20.23 -6.95 5.66
C GLU A 139 -19.35 -6.01 4.81
N TRP A 140 -19.41 -4.71 5.06
CA TRP A 140 -18.56 -3.75 4.34
C TRP A 140 -17.07 -3.94 4.64
N ILE A 141 -16.75 -4.29 5.89
CA ILE A 141 -15.36 -4.62 6.26
C ILE A 141 -14.90 -5.86 5.50
N ILE A 142 -15.70 -6.94 5.43
CA ILE A 142 -15.35 -8.15 4.66
C ILE A 142 -15.08 -7.79 3.19
N GLN A 143 -15.96 -7.03 2.53
CA GLN A 143 -15.79 -6.63 1.13
C GLN A 143 -14.47 -5.86 0.92
N ALA A 144 -14.14 -4.94 1.83
CA ALA A 144 -12.90 -4.17 1.77
C ALA A 144 -11.66 -5.05 2.05
N LEU A 145 -11.77 -6.07 2.92
CA LEU A 145 -10.70 -7.03 3.17
C LEU A 145 -10.43 -7.95 1.96
N GLU A 146 -11.47 -8.39 1.29
CA GLU A 146 -11.34 -9.17 0.04
C GLU A 146 -10.57 -8.39 -1.03
N GLU A 147 -10.84 -7.09 -1.14
CA GLU A 147 -10.10 -6.22 -2.05
C GLU A 147 -8.64 -6.04 -1.59
N SER A 148 -8.39 -5.88 -0.28
CA SER A 148 -7.04 -5.84 0.27
C SER A 148 -6.25 -7.10 -0.06
N ASP A 149 -6.87 -8.27 0.08
CA ASP A 149 -6.22 -9.56 -0.21
C ASP A 149 -5.92 -9.71 -1.71
N LYS A 150 -6.84 -9.30 -2.59
CA LYS A 150 -6.59 -9.28 -4.04
C LYS A 150 -5.38 -8.40 -4.39
N GLN A 151 -5.33 -7.18 -3.84
CA GLN A 151 -4.22 -6.27 -4.09
C GLN A 151 -2.89 -6.80 -3.51
N ARG A 152 -2.91 -7.43 -2.33
CA ARG A 152 -1.73 -8.07 -1.75
C ARG A 152 -1.22 -9.21 -2.63
N PHE A 153 -2.12 -10.07 -3.12
CA PHE A 153 -1.76 -11.17 -4.01
C PHE A 153 -1.17 -10.64 -5.32
N THR A 154 -1.83 -9.68 -5.94
CA THR A 154 -1.36 -9.07 -7.20
C THR A 154 0.00 -8.41 -7.01
N ARG A 155 0.18 -7.63 -5.93
CA ARG A 155 1.45 -7.00 -5.61
C ARG A 155 2.56 -8.03 -5.41
N ARG A 156 2.31 -9.08 -4.64
CA ARG A 156 3.28 -10.15 -4.40
C ARG A 156 3.68 -10.83 -5.70
N TYR A 157 2.71 -11.19 -6.53
CA TYR A 157 2.95 -11.81 -7.83
C TYR A 157 3.81 -10.93 -8.73
N ILE A 158 3.49 -9.64 -8.85
CA ILE A 158 4.26 -8.69 -9.68
C ILE A 158 5.69 -8.53 -9.14
N ILE A 159 5.87 -8.44 -7.81
CA ILE A 159 7.20 -8.32 -7.20
C ILE A 159 8.02 -9.59 -7.44
N GLU A 160 7.44 -10.77 -7.26
CA GLU A 160 8.12 -12.06 -7.48
C GLU A 160 8.51 -12.21 -8.96
N GLU A 161 7.63 -11.84 -9.88
CA GLU A 161 7.90 -11.85 -11.32
C GLU A 161 9.03 -10.87 -11.67
N PHE A 162 8.99 -9.65 -11.15
CA PHE A 162 10.03 -8.64 -11.38
C PHE A 162 11.38 -9.09 -10.81
N ALA A 163 11.40 -9.62 -9.59
CA ALA A 163 12.62 -10.14 -8.98
C ALA A 163 13.24 -11.27 -9.82
N SER A 164 12.41 -12.16 -10.37
CA SER A 164 12.86 -13.23 -11.27
C SER A 164 13.53 -12.68 -12.54
N ASP A 165 12.97 -11.61 -13.11
CA ASP A 165 13.56 -11.00 -14.31
C ASP A 165 14.88 -10.29 -14.00
N VAL A 166 14.97 -9.57 -12.88
CA VAL A 166 16.22 -8.95 -12.43
C VAL A 166 17.29 -10.02 -12.23
N VAL A 167 16.98 -11.13 -11.57
CA VAL A 167 17.89 -12.26 -11.38
C VAL A 167 18.33 -12.85 -12.73
N SER A 168 17.42 -12.97 -13.69
CA SER A 168 17.72 -13.49 -15.03
C SER A 168 18.68 -12.57 -15.78
N ILE A 169 18.50 -11.25 -15.67
CA ILE A 169 19.39 -10.25 -16.26
C ILE A 169 20.78 -10.30 -15.63
N VAL A 170 20.85 -10.33 -14.30
CA VAL A 170 22.11 -10.42 -13.56
C VAL A 170 22.84 -11.71 -13.93
N ASN A 171 22.14 -12.84 -13.99
CA ASN A 171 22.72 -14.13 -14.42
C ASN A 171 23.21 -14.08 -15.87
N TYR A 172 22.51 -13.36 -16.74
CA TYR A 172 22.93 -13.17 -18.12
C TYR A 172 24.25 -12.38 -18.18
N PHE A 173 24.35 -11.23 -17.50
CA PHE A 173 25.59 -10.47 -17.40
C PHE A 173 26.73 -11.26 -16.78
N TYR A 174 26.45 -12.02 -15.73
CA TYR A 174 27.40 -12.90 -15.08
C TYR A 174 27.96 -13.94 -16.06
N ARG A 175 27.09 -14.58 -16.84
CA ARG A 175 27.53 -15.56 -17.88
C ARG A 175 28.38 -14.90 -18.96
N MET A 176 28.00 -13.71 -19.39
CA MET A 176 28.76 -12.97 -20.42
C MET A 176 30.15 -12.59 -19.94
N SER A 177 30.33 -12.18 -18.68
CA SER A 177 31.62 -11.83 -18.11
C SER A 177 32.53 -13.04 -17.89
N TYR A 178 31.98 -14.24 -17.76
CA TYR A 178 32.75 -15.49 -17.55
C TYR A 178 32.99 -16.34 -18.80
N TYR A 179 32.46 -15.98 -19.95
CA TYR A 179 32.58 -16.77 -21.17
C TYR A 179 34.00 -16.79 -21.80
N SER A 180 34.98 -16.13 -21.20
CA SER A 180 36.37 -16.15 -21.63
C SER A 180 37.18 -17.38 -21.13
N ASP A 181 36.62 -18.17 -20.19
CA ASP A 181 37.29 -19.35 -19.65
C ASP A 181 36.48 -20.62 -19.88
N ALA A 182 37.03 -21.53 -20.69
CA ALA A 182 36.42 -22.74 -21.23
C ALA A 182 36.11 -23.87 -20.20
N THR A 183 35.93 -23.57 -18.93
CA THR A 183 35.76 -24.55 -17.84
C THR A 183 34.42 -24.52 -17.13
N TYR A 184 33.37 -23.97 -17.71
CA TYR A 184 32.05 -23.92 -17.04
C TYR A 184 31.16 -25.10 -17.46
N SER A 185 31.42 -26.25 -16.88
CA SER A 185 30.46 -27.35 -16.83
C SER A 185 30.25 -27.77 -15.38
N ALA A 186 29.33 -27.17 -14.68
CA ALA A 186 28.66 -27.77 -13.51
C ALA A 186 27.70 -26.77 -12.83
N GLY A 187 26.49 -27.18 -12.65
CA GLY A 187 25.50 -26.79 -11.62
C GLY A 187 25.53 -25.36 -11.10
N LEU A 188 24.87 -24.46 -11.79
CA LEU A 188 24.70 -23.07 -11.36
C LEU A 188 23.93 -22.99 -10.04
N GLN A 189 24.61 -22.73 -8.93
CA GLN A 189 24.03 -22.08 -7.78
C GLN A 189 23.85 -20.59 -8.10
N ILE A 190 22.69 -20.04 -7.84
CA ILE A 190 22.42 -18.59 -7.97
C ILE A 190 23.35 -17.89 -6.98
N PRO A 191 24.31 -17.04 -7.43
CA PRO A 191 25.21 -16.37 -6.53
C PRO A 191 24.46 -15.34 -5.66
N THR A 192 24.90 -15.16 -4.44
CA THR A 192 24.41 -14.07 -3.58
C THR A 192 24.85 -12.70 -4.11
N VAL A 193 24.17 -11.63 -3.71
CA VAL A 193 24.54 -10.25 -4.10
C VAL A 193 26.00 -9.95 -3.77
N ASP A 194 26.47 -10.34 -2.58
CA ASP A 194 27.85 -10.15 -2.12
C ASP A 194 28.86 -10.93 -3.00
N GLN A 195 28.49 -12.11 -3.48
CA GLN A 195 29.32 -12.88 -4.41
C GLN A 195 29.41 -12.19 -5.77
N ILE A 196 28.28 -11.64 -6.27
CA ILE A 196 28.25 -10.87 -7.52
C ILE A 196 29.11 -9.61 -7.40
N GLU A 197 28.98 -8.83 -6.33
CA GLU A 197 29.77 -7.63 -6.09
C GLU A 197 31.28 -7.95 -5.96
N SER A 198 31.62 -9.01 -5.23
CA SER A 198 33.00 -9.46 -5.08
C SER A 198 33.61 -9.87 -6.43
N GLU A 199 32.87 -10.52 -7.29
CA GLU A 199 33.36 -10.96 -8.60
C GLU A 199 33.43 -9.81 -9.60
N LEU A 200 32.42 -8.90 -9.63
CA LEU A 200 32.44 -7.72 -10.48
C LEU A 200 33.62 -6.80 -10.15
N SER A 201 34.02 -6.72 -8.87
CA SER A 201 35.20 -5.94 -8.46
C SER A 201 36.54 -6.53 -8.89
N LYS A 202 36.60 -7.84 -9.16
CA LYS A 202 37.83 -8.55 -9.58
C LYS A 202 38.02 -8.61 -11.09
N THR A 203 36.93 -8.50 -11.85
CA THR A 203 36.97 -8.69 -13.30
C THR A 203 37.21 -7.36 -14.00
N LYS A 204 38.40 -7.23 -14.64
CA LYS A 204 38.55 -6.29 -15.76
C LYS A 204 37.67 -6.84 -16.86
N ILE A 205 36.51 -6.24 -17.13
CA ILE A 205 35.59 -6.61 -18.19
C ILE A 205 36.36 -6.55 -19.53
N GLY A 206 36.83 -7.67 -19.97
CA GLY A 206 37.38 -7.81 -21.32
C GLY A 206 36.20 -7.85 -22.29
N MET A 207 36.03 -6.79 -23.08
CA MET A 207 34.97 -6.63 -24.05
C MET A 207 35.09 -7.66 -25.18
N TYR A 208 34.38 -8.77 -25.03
CA TYR A 208 33.85 -9.56 -26.15
C TYR A 208 32.34 -9.67 -25.91
N ALA A 209 31.67 -8.55 -25.85
CA ALA A 209 30.23 -8.53 -25.90
C ALA A 209 29.82 -8.77 -27.35
N ALA A 210 29.26 -9.93 -27.67
CA ALA A 210 28.33 -10.01 -28.77
C ALA A 210 27.30 -8.92 -28.53
N GLU A 211 26.94 -8.14 -29.55
CA GLU A 211 25.89 -7.10 -29.45
C GLU A 211 24.62 -7.75 -28.90
N VAL A 212 24.41 -7.54 -27.62
CA VAL A 212 23.18 -7.99 -26.97
C VAL A 212 22.19 -6.87 -27.09
N ASP A 213 21.11 -7.13 -27.78
CA ASP A 213 20.00 -6.18 -27.83
C ASP A 213 19.28 -6.11 -26.47
N PHE A 214 19.75 -5.21 -25.62
CA PHE A 214 19.13 -4.91 -24.33
C PHE A 214 17.78 -4.20 -24.49
N SER A 215 17.41 -3.73 -25.67
CA SER A 215 16.19 -2.97 -25.91
C SER A 215 14.94 -3.75 -25.50
N THR A 216 14.88 -5.05 -25.82
CA THR A 216 13.77 -5.93 -25.46
C THR A 216 13.67 -6.11 -23.94
N ILE A 217 14.81 -6.30 -23.28
CA ILE A 217 14.86 -6.48 -21.82
C ILE A 217 14.44 -5.18 -21.11
N ILE A 218 14.93 -4.04 -21.59
CA ILE A 218 14.56 -2.72 -21.09
C ILE A 218 13.06 -2.49 -21.23
N GLN A 219 12.48 -2.79 -22.38
CA GLN A 219 11.04 -2.68 -22.60
C GLN A 219 10.22 -3.53 -21.65
N ILE A 220 10.62 -4.76 -21.40
CA ILE A 220 9.95 -5.66 -20.45
C ILE A 220 10.01 -5.07 -19.04
N LEU A 221 11.18 -4.59 -18.62
CA LEU A 221 11.36 -3.96 -17.30
C LEU A 221 10.52 -2.69 -17.16
N GLU A 222 10.47 -1.84 -18.18
CA GLU A 222 9.65 -0.62 -18.16
C GLU A 222 8.15 -0.93 -18.07
N GLN A 223 7.66 -1.91 -18.83
CA GLN A 223 6.27 -2.36 -18.75
C GLN A 223 5.91 -2.93 -17.37
N LYS A 224 6.82 -3.70 -16.77
CA LYS A 224 6.62 -4.26 -15.44
C LYS A 224 6.73 -3.17 -14.36
N LEU A 225 7.63 -2.21 -14.53
CA LEU A 225 7.74 -1.05 -13.66
C LEU A 225 6.45 -0.23 -13.66
N GLN A 226 5.83 -0.01 -14.83
CA GLN A 226 4.55 0.69 -14.91
C GLN A 226 3.48 0.00 -14.07
N LYS A 227 3.41 -1.32 -14.10
CA LYS A 227 2.49 -2.09 -13.23
C LYS A 227 2.83 -1.98 -11.75
N LEU A 228 4.13 -1.89 -11.41
CA LEU A 228 4.58 -1.73 -10.03
C LEU A 228 4.31 -0.34 -9.47
N MET A 229 4.26 0.71 -10.32
CA MET A 229 3.99 2.08 -9.86
C MET A 229 2.67 2.20 -9.11
N ASP A 230 1.66 1.42 -9.50
CA ASP A 230 0.35 1.42 -8.85
C ASP A 230 0.36 0.79 -7.44
N PHE A 231 1.41 0.02 -7.11
CA PHE A 231 1.46 -0.80 -5.88
C PHE A 231 2.67 -0.52 -4.99
N THR A 232 3.61 0.32 -5.43
CA THR A 232 4.91 0.50 -4.76
C THR A 232 5.15 1.93 -4.31
N HIS A 233 5.92 2.05 -3.22
CA HIS A 233 6.36 3.34 -2.71
C HIS A 233 7.23 4.06 -3.77
N PRO A 234 7.05 5.38 -4.01
CA PRO A 234 7.80 6.15 -5.01
C PRO A 234 9.33 5.98 -4.95
N ARG A 235 9.88 5.75 -3.74
CA ARG A 235 11.31 5.51 -3.52
C ARG A 235 11.79 4.18 -4.14
N ALA A 236 10.97 3.13 -4.07
CA ALA A 236 11.30 1.85 -4.71
C ALA A 236 11.26 1.98 -6.24
N VAL A 237 10.27 2.69 -6.76
CA VAL A 237 10.18 3.03 -8.19
C VAL A 237 11.42 3.79 -8.66
N TRP A 238 11.90 4.76 -7.88
CA TRP A 238 13.09 5.53 -8.20
C TRP A 238 14.35 4.65 -8.31
N HIS A 239 14.55 3.71 -7.39
CA HIS A 239 15.70 2.78 -7.47
C HIS A 239 15.64 1.89 -8.72
N ILE A 240 14.46 1.44 -9.11
CA ILE A 240 14.26 0.62 -10.31
C ILE A 240 14.51 1.47 -11.58
N LEU A 241 14.03 2.70 -11.62
CA LEU A 241 14.29 3.62 -12.72
C LEU A 241 15.80 3.90 -12.89
N ASN A 242 16.52 4.09 -11.79
CA ASN A 242 17.97 4.25 -11.84
C ASN A 242 18.68 3.01 -12.37
N LEU A 243 18.23 1.81 -11.98
CA LEU A 243 18.77 0.57 -12.51
C LEU A 243 18.56 0.47 -14.04
N ILE A 244 17.33 0.77 -14.51
CA ILE A 244 17.00 0.78 -15.94
C ILE A 244 17.85 1.81 -16.69
N SER A 245 18.02 3.00 -16.13
CA SER A 245 18.88 4.04 -16.73
C SER A 245 20.32 3.58 -16.83
N SER A 246 20.86 2.99 -15.77
CA SER A 246 22.23 2.46 -15.77
C SER A 246 22.45 1.37 -16.82
N ILE A 247 21.42 0.55 -17.11
CA ILE A 247 21.48 -0.46 -18.18
C ILE A 247 21.46 0.19 -19.57
N LYS A 248 20.71 1.30 -19.75
CA LYS A 248 20.65 2.04 -21.03
C LYS A 248 21.94 2.75 -21.38
N ASP A 249 22.67 3.19 -20.37
CA ASP A 249 23.93 3.93 -20.55
C ASP A 249 25.13 3.00 -20.84
N TYR A 250 24.93 1.67 -20.84
CA TYR A 250 25.90 0.65 -21.15
C TYR A 250 25.79 0.21 -22.61
#